data_6ccbb80fa47f5945118e6e54bd36cab6
#
_entry.id   6ccbb80fa47f5945118e6e54bd36cab6
#
_cell.length_a   1.000
_cell.length_b   1.000
_cell.length_c   1.000
_cell.angle_alpha   90.00
_cell.angle_beta   90.00
_cell.angle_gamma   90.00
#
_symmetry.space_group_name_H-M   'P 1'
#
loop_
_entity.id
_entity.type
_entity.pdbx_description
1 polymer ?
#
loop_
_entity_poly.entity_id
_entity_poly.type
_entity_poly.pdbx_seq_one_letter_code
_entity_poly.pdbx_strand_id
1 'polypeptide(L)'
;DKLNALLIKALVSTGELNEVETYDVDFDHQFLETEKYDAKPTYKKFLGYRPGVYVIGDMIVYVENSDGNTNVRFYQAETHKRFFALLEANSIRVNRFRADCGSCSKEIVSEIEKHCTHFYIRANRCSSLYDDLFSLRGWKTEEINGIQFELNSILVEKWEGKCYRLVIQRQKRMDGELDLWEGEYTYRCILTNDYDSSTRDIVEFYNKRGGKERIFDDMNNGFGWNRLPKSFMSENTVFLLLTALIHNFYKTIISKLDTKAFGLKETSRIKAFVFSFISVPAKWIMTARQYVLNIYTENRAYARPFKTGFG
;
A
#
# COMPACT_ATOMS: atom_id res chain seq x y z
N ASP A 1 2.34 -18.57 2.11
CA ASP A 1 2.08 -18.43 0.65
C ASP A 1 0.66 -18.88 0.23
N LYS A 2 0.06 -19.97 0.78
CA LYS A 2 -1.28 -20.42 0.35
C LYS A 2 -2.38 -19.39 0.51
N LEU A 3 -2.39 -18.64 1.63
CA LEU A 3 -3.38 -17.58 1.85
C LEU A 3 -3.12 -16.34 0.98
N ASN A 4 -1.86 -16.00 0.72
CA ASN A 4 -1.52 -14.95 -0.23
C ASN A 4 -1.95 -15.32 -1.66
N ALA A 5 -1.76 -16.60 -2.06
CA ALA A 5 -2.28 -17.09 -3.34
C ALA A 5 -3.81 -17.01 -3.41
N LEU A 6 -4.51 -17.25 -2.29
CA LEU A 6 -5.97 -17.10 -2.21
C LEU A 6 -6.40 -15.64 -2.38
N LEU A 7 -5.67 -14.66 -1.79
CA LEU A 7 -5.94 -13.23 -1.98
C LEU A 7 -5.94 -12.85 -3.47
N ILE A 8 -4.88 -13.24 -4.20
CA ILE A 8 -4.76 -12.94 -5.63
C ILE A 8 -5.85 -13.64 -6.44
N LYS A 9 -6.10 -14.94 -6.18
CA LYS A 9 -7.16 -15.68 -6.87
C LYS A 9 -8.54 -15.07 -6.65
N ALA A 10 -8.84 -14.61 -5.44
CA ALA A 10 -10.10 -13.92 -5.14
C ALA A 10 -10.25 -12.64 -5.95
N LEU A 11 -9.18 -11.83 -6.08
CA LEU A 11 -9.19 -10.60 -6.86
C LEU A 11 -9.34 -10.87 -8.37
N VAL A 12 -8.72 -11.91 -8.89
CA VAL A 12 -8.93 -12.35 -10.28
C VAL A 12 -10.38 -12.81 -10.49
N SER A 13 -10.91 -13.62 -9.56
CA SER A 13 -12.28 -14.14 -9.65
C SER A 13 -13.36 -13.06 -9.55
N THR A 14 -13.08 -11.94 -8.87
CA THR A 14 -14.01 -10.79 -8.76
C THR A 14 -13.82 -9.75 -9.86
N GLY A 15 -12.85 -9.96 -10.77
CA GLY A 15 -12.54 -9.03 -11.87
C GLY A 15 -11.79 -7.77 -11.43
N GLU A 16 -11.27 -7.73 -10.19
CA GLU A 16 -10.46 -6.62 -9.69
C GLU A 16 -9.01 -6.66 -10.23
N LEU A 17 -8.55 -7.85 -10.61
CA LEU A 17 -7.30 -8.07 -11.33
C LEU A 17 -7.56 -8.88 -12.60
N ASN A 18 -7.00 -8.45 -13.71
CA ASN A 18 -7.14 -9.09 -15.02
C ASN A 18 -5.77 -9.52 -15.57
N GLU A 19 -5.72 -10.68 -16.23
CA GLU A 19 -4.49 -11.29 -16.75
C GLU A 19 -3.78 -10.45 -17.85
N VAL A 20 -4.49 -9.54 -18.52
CA VAL A 20 -3.96 -8.78 -19.65
C VAL A 20 -3.46 -7.40 -19.24
N GLU A 21 -3.82 -6.95 -18.04
CA GLU A 21 -3.51 -5.61 -17.56
C GLU A 21 -2.18 -5.56 -16.82
N THR A 22 -1.60 -4.36 -16.80
CA THR A 22 -0.40 -4.06 -16.01
C THR A 22 -0.76 -3.15 -14.85
N TYR A 23 -0.19 -3.41 -13.69
CA TYR A 23 -0.57 -2.73 -12.45
C TYR A 23 0.60 -1.99 -11.81
N ASP A 24 0.26 -0.95 -11.06
CA ASP A 24 1.17 -0.27 -10.16
C ASP A 24 1.05 -0.90 -8.77
N VAL A 25 2.18 -1.26 -8.20
CA VAL A 25 2.27 -1.89 -6.87
C VAL A 25 2.89 -0.94 -5.88
N ASP A 26 2.27 -0.80 -4.72
CA ASP A 26 2.83 -0.14 -3.55
C ASP A 26 3.23 -1.17 -2.50
N PHE A 27 4.41 -1.03 -1.96
CA PHE A 27 4.88 -1.80 -0.82
C PHE A 27 5.19 -0.91 0.36
N ASP A 28 4.69 -1.28 1.52
CA ASP A 28 4.97 -0.58 2.77
C ASP A 28 4.88 -1.51 3.98
N HIS A 29 5.52 -1.11 5.08
CA HIS A 29 5.42 -1.77 6.36
C HIS A 29 4.66 -0.90 7.36
N GLN A 30 3.94 -1.55 8.28
CA GLN A 30 3.51 -0.88 9.50
C GLN A 30 3.97 -1.65 10.72
N PHE A 31 4.06 -0.96 11.87
CA PHE A 31 4.19 -1.61 13.14
C PHE A 31 2.82 -1.83 13.77
N LEU A 32 2.63 -3.04 14.29
CA LEU A 32 1.47 -3.40 15.12
C LEU A 32 1.95 -3.55 16.55
N GLU A 33 1.65 -2.56 17.39
CA GLU A 33 1.92 -2.63 18.81
C GLU A 33 1.05 -3.71 19.46
N THR A 34 1.69 -4.63 20.18
CA THR A 34 0.99 -5.74 20.81
C THR A 34 1.86 -6.40 21.89
N GLU A 35 1.24 -6.86 22.97
CA GLU A 35 1.89 -7.59 24.08
C GLU A 35 1.68 -9.10 23.96
N LYS A 36 1.76 -9.66 22.75
CA LYS A 36 1.61 -11.10 22.53
C LYS A 36 2.88 -11.85 22.98
N TYR A 37 2.74 -13.15 23.26
CA TYR A 37 3.82 -13.95 23.87
C TYR A 37 5.14 -13.92 23.12
N ASP A 38 5.09 -13.90 21.79
CA ASP A 38 6.27 -13.88 20.92
C ASP A 38 6.56 -12.50 20.30
N ALA A 39 5.83 -11.44 20.72
CA ALA A 39 6.08 -10.08 20.27
C ALA A 39 7.49 -9.59 20.67
N LYS A 40 8.21 -8.96 19.75
CA LYS A 40 9.57 -8.49 19.96
C LYS A 40 9.63 -6.97 20.07
N PRO A 41 10.62 -6.43 20.83
CA PRO A 41 10.81 -4.98 20.94
C PRO A 41 11.08 -4.36 19.57
N THR A 42 10.35 -3.32 19.23
CA THR A 42 10.58 -2.52 18.02
C THR A 42 11.63 -1.42 18.28
N TYR A 43 12.19 -0.83 17.21
CA TYR A 43 13.06 0.34 17.38
C TYR A 43 12.28 1.57 17.94
N LYS A 44 10.95 1.55 17.87
CA LYS A 44 10.07 2.57 18.47
C LYS A 44 9.82 2.35 19.97
N LYS A 45 10.51 1.38 20.59
CA LYS A 45 10.48 1.07 22.03
C LYS A 45 9.16 0.48 22.55
N PHE A 46 8.36 -0.17 21.70
CA PHE A 46 7.22 -1.01 22.12
C PHE A 46 7.37 -2.43 21.58
N LEU A 47 6.64 -3.38 22.17
CA LEU A 47 6.56 -4.75 21.67
C LEU A 47 5.59 -4.83 20.47
N GLY A 48 5.93 -5.63 19.47
CA GLY A 48 5.01 -5.73 18.33
C GLY A 48 5.48 -6.63 17.20
N TYR A 49 4.67 -6.63 16.16
CA TYR A 49 4.96 -7.23 14.86
C TYR A 49 5.09 -6.16 13.79
N ARG A 50 5.63 -6.54 12.64
CA ARG A 50 5.81 -5.63 11.51
C ARG A 50 5.40 -6.27 10.19
N PRO A 51 4.10 -6.28 9.86
CA PRO A 51 3.66 -6.72 8.55
C PRO A 51 4.12 -5.79 7.43
N GLY A 52 4.66 -6.38 6.34
CA GLY A 52 4.83 -5.78 5.04
C GLY A 52 3.61 -6.07 4.18
N VAL A 53 3.08 -5.06 3.50
CA VAL A 53 1.84 -5.14 2.74
C VAL A 53 2.05 -4.65 1.32
N TYR A 54 1.60 -5.44 0.34
CA TYR A 54 1.58 -5.05 -1.07
C TYR A 54 0.17 -4.69 -1.48
N VAL A 55 0.05 -3.60 -2.20
CA VAL A 55 -1.24 -3.03 -2.59
C VAL A 55 -1.26 -2.71 -4.08
N ILE A 56 -2.34 -3.07 -4.76
CA ILE A 56 -2.67 -2.65 -6.12
C ILE A 56 -3.97 -1.84 -6.04
N GLY A 57 -3.94 -0.57 -6.45
CA GLY A 57 -5.09 0.32 -6.21
C GLY A 57 -5.41 0.42 -4.72
N ASP A 58 -6.61 0.02 -4.33
CA ASP A 58 -7.06 -0.07 -2.94
C ASP A 58 -7.11 -1.53 -2.41
N MET A 59 -6.62 -2.50 -3.19
CA MET A 59 -6.68 -3.93 -2.87
C MET A 59 -5.37 -4.40 -2.26
N ILE A 60 -5.44 -5.14 -1.16
CA ILE A 60 -4.29 -5.81 -0.55
C ILE A 60 -4.05 -7.11 -1.31
N VAL A 61 -2.87 -7.25 -1.93
CA VAL A 61 -2.54 -8.41 -2.76
C VAL A 61 -1.58 -9.40 -2.09
N TYR A 62 -0.84 -8.94 -1.08
CA TYR A 62 0.07 -9.81 -0.34
C TYR A 62 0.38 -9.22 1.04
N VAL A 63 0.53 -10.08 2.04
CA VAL A 63 0.93 -9.71 3.40
C VAL A 63 2.01 -10.66 3.88
N GLU A 64 3.12 -10.10 4.36
CA GLU A 64 4.18 -10.84 5.04
C GLU A 64 4.37 -10.28 6.45
N ASN A 65 4.10 -11.09 7.46
CA ASN A 65 4.27 -10.66 8.85
C ASN A 65 5.65 -11.03 9.36
N SER A 66 6.28 -10.16 10.12
CA SER A 66 7.60 -10.37 10.71
C SER A 66 7.67 -9.84 12.15
N ASP A 67 8.69 -10.29 12.88
CA ASP A 67 8.97 -9.81 14.23
C ASP A 67 9.24 -8.29 14.25
N GLY A 68 8.80 -7.61 15.29
CA GLY A 68 8.97 -6.17 15.46
C GLY A 68 10.41 -5.68 15.47
N ASN A 69 11.36 -6.53 15.88
CA ASN A 69 12.80 -6.22 15.90
C ASN A 69 13.53 -6.59 14.61
N THR A 70 12.85 -7.20 13.63
CA THR A 70 13.48 -7.59 12.37
C THR A 70 13.88 -6.34 11.57
N ASN A 71 15.10 -6.30 11.04
CA ASN A 71 15.51 -5.24 10.12
C ASN A 71 14.60 -5.24 8.89
N VAL A 72 14.19 -4.03 8.43
CA VAL A 72 13.29 -3.92 7.27
C VAL A 72 13.82 -4.62 6.01
N ARG A 73 15.13 -4.73 5.85
CA ARG A 73 15.78 -5.36 4.69
C ARG A 73 15.93 -6.87 4.82
N PHE A 74 15.76 -7.39 6.05
CA PHE A 74 15.93 -8.82 6.28
C PHE A 74 14.86 -9.63 5.54
N TYR A 75 15.27 -10.55 4.71
CA TYR A 75 14.43 -11.36 3.81
C TYR A 75 13.50 -10.58 2.87
N GLN A 76 13.64 -9.24 2.74
CA GLN A 76 12.74 -8.47 1.91
C GLN A 76 12.85 -8.82 0.42
N ALA A 77 14.06 -9.04 -0.11
CA ALA A 77 14.27 -9.48 -1.49
C ALA A 77 13.59 -10.84 -1.75
N GLU A 78 13.71 -11.79 -0.83
CA GLU A 78 13.04 -13.09 -0.93
C GLU A 78 11.51 -12.98 -0.83
N THR A 79 11.01 -12.05 -0.01
CA THR A 79 9.58 -11.74 0.04
C THR A 79 9.08 -11.15 -1.29
N HIS A 80 9.82 -10.21 -1.88
CA HIS A 80 9.51 -9.69 -3.22
C HIS A 80 9.48 -10.79 -4.27
N LYS A 81 10.48 -11.66 -4.29
CA LYS A 81 10.53 -12.80 -5.21
C LYS A 81 9.30 -13.69 -5.09
N ARG A 82 8.88 -14.04 -3.86
CA ARG A 82 7.66 -14.85 -3.63
C ARG A 82 6.40 -14.11 -4.07
N PHE A 83 6.32 -12.82 -3.79
CA PHE A 83 5.20 -11.99 -4.23
C PHE A 83 5.08 -11.95 -5.76
N PHE A 84 6.17 -11.61 -6.46
CA PHE A 84 6.17 -11.55 -7.92
C PHE A 84 5.87 -12.92 -8.56
N ALA A 85 6.42 -14.00 -8.01
CA ALA A 85 6.13 -15.35 -8.50
C ALA A 85 4.62 -15.70 -8.41
N LEU A 86 3.92 -15.22 -7.37
CA LEU A 86 2.47 -15.39 -7.27
C LEU A 86 1.70 -14.54 -8.30
N LEU A 87 2.14 -13.34 -8.60
CA LEU A 87 1.55 -12.52 -9.67
C LEU A 87 1.75 -13.17 -11.05
N GLU A 88 2.97 -13.60 -11.35
CA GLU A 88 3.33 -14.29 -12.60
C GLU A 88 2.54 -15.58 -12.80
N ALA A 89 2.35 -16.37 -11.73
CA ALA A 89 1.52 -17.59 -11.76
C ALA A 89 0.03 -17.32 -12.08
N ASN A 90 -0.41 -16.06 -11.97
CA ASN A 90 -1.75 -15.61 -12.35
C ASN A 90 -1.72 -14.68 -13.58
N SER A 91 -0.61 -14.67 -14.35
CA SER A 91 -0.41 -13.85 -15.56
C SER A 91 -0.57 -12.33 -15.34
N ILE A 92 -0.37 -11.86 -14.13
CA ILE A 92 -0.49 -10.44 -13.75
C ILE A 92 0.89 -9.79 -13.87
N ARG A 93 0.98 -8.65 -14.54
CA ARG A 93 2.22 -7.92 -14.77
C ARG A 93 2.28 -6.66 -13.93
N VAL A 94 3.49 -6.28 -13.50
CA VAL A 94 3.74 -5.04 -12.77
C VAL A 94 4.39 -4.02 -13.70
N ASN A 95 3.77 -2.85 -13.81
CA ASN A 95 4.32 -1.72 -14.55
C ASN A 95 5.26 -0.92 -13.64
N ARG A 96 4.74 -0.39 -12.54
CA ARG A 96 5.49 0.48 -11.63
C ARG A 96 5.43 -0.06 -10.20
N PHE A 97 6.58 -0.03 -9.55
CA PHE A 97 6.71 -0.46 -8.15
C PHE A 97 7.19 0.69 -7.29
N ARG A 98 6.49 0.97 -6.17
CA ARG A 98 6.86 2.02 -5.20
C ARG A 98 7.12 1.42 -3.83
N ALA A 99 8.18 1.92 -3.18
CA ALA A 99 8.49 1.57 -1.80
C ALA A 99 9.20 2.73 -1.06
N ASP A 100 9.30 2.59 0.24
CA ASP A 100 10.03 3.53 1.08
C ASP A 100 11.56 3.28 1.06
N CYS A 101 12.30 4.05 1.86
CA CYS A 101 13.76 3.94 1.94
C CYS A 101 14.24 2.60 2.56
N GLY A 102 13.38 1.87 3.24
CA GLY A 102 13.68 0.53 3.75
C GLY A 102 14.01 -0.45 2.62
N SER A 103 13.45 -0.23 1.43
CA SER A 103 13.69 -1.05 0.24
C SER A 103 14.91 -0.61 -0.59
N CYS A 104 15.60 0.48 -0.21
CA CYS A 104 16.74 0.99 -0.96
C CYS A 104 18.03 0.24 -0.61
N SER A 105 18.22 -0.96 -1.17
CA SER A 105 19.45 -1.74 -1.10
C SER A 105 19.67 -2.49 -2.42
N LYS A 106 20.94 -2.90 -2.67
CA LYS A 106 21.32 -3.61 -3.90
C LYS A 106 20.45 -4.83 -4.17
N GLU A 107 20.35 -5.71 -3.18
CA GLU A 107 19.64 -6.99 -3.31
C GLU A 107 18.15 -6.78 -3.62
N ILE A 108 17.51 -5.84 -2.88
CA ILE A 108 16.09 -5.56 -3.00
C ILE A 108 15.77 -4.93 -4.35
N VAL A 109 16.52 -3.87 -4.73
CA VAL A 109 16.31 -3.18 -6.01
C VAL A 109 16.57 -4.12 -7.19
N SER A 110 17.65 -4.93 -7.13
CA SER A 110 17.94 -5.90 -8.18
C SER A 110 16.87 -6.97 -8.34
N GLU A 111 16.17 -7.33 -7.26
CA GLU A 111 15.02 -8.25 -7.37
C GLU A 111 13.81 -7.56 -7.99
N ILE A 112 13.46 -6.36 -7.53
CA ILE A 112 12.31 -5.59 -8.04
C ILE A 112 12.44 -5.32 -9.54
N GLU A 113 13.64 -4.93 -10.01
CA GLU A 113 13.89 -4.61 -11.42
C GLU A 113 13.67 -5.78 -12.39
N LYS A 114 13.72 -7.02 -11.92
CA LYS A 114 13.44 -8.19 -12.77
C LYS A 114 11.97 -8.32 -13.14
N HIS A 115 11.07 -7.72 -12.35
CA HIS A 115 9.65 -8.02 -12.36
C HIS A 115 8.76 -6.82 -12.66
N CYS A 116 9.30 -5.60 -12.76
CA CYS A 116 8.54 -4.40 -13.10
C CYS A 116 9.24 -3.58 -14.19
N THR A 117 8.47 -2.77 -14.91
CA THR A 117 9.06 -1.86 -15.91
C THR A 117 9.85 -0.76 -15.23
N HIS A 118 9.27 -0.12 -14.22
CA HIS A 118 9.92 0.95 -13.47
C HIS A 118 9.72 0.77 -11.96
N PHE A 119 10.73 1.14 -11.20
CA PHE A 119 10.62 1.25 -9.75
C PHE A 119 10.86 2.70 -9.29
N TYR A 120 10.28 3.04 -8.14
CA TYR A 120 10.42 4.35 -7.50
C TYR A 120 10.58 4.12 -5.99
N ILE A 121 11.81 4.23 -5.51
CA ILE A 121 12.15 3.92 -4.12
C ILE A 121 12.78 5.16 -3.50
N ARG A 122 12.33 5.55 -2.31
CA ARG A 122 12.96 6.65 -1.59
C ARG A 122 14.43 6.29 -1.31
N ALA A 123 15.35 7.15 -1.73
CA ALA A 123 16.77 6.94 -1.50
C ALA A 123 17.12 7.11 -0.02
N ASN A 124 18.09 6.33 0.44
CA ASN A 124 18.64 6.48 1.78
C ASN A 124 19.31 7.83 1.94
N ARG A 125 19.17 8.42 3.11
CA ARG A 125 19.93 9.59 3.52
C ARG A 125 21.35 9.16 3.90
N CYS A 126 22.35 9.81 3.32
CA CYS A 126 23.76 9.64 3.67
C CYS A 126 24.49 10.96 3.46
N SER A 127 25.57 11.21 4.22
CA SER A 127 26.34 12.46 4.17
C SER A 127 26.85 12.76 2.76
N SER A 128 27.42 11.79 2.07
CA SER A 128 27.93 11.98 0.70
C SER A 128 26.85 12.42 -0.29
N LEU A 129 25.60 12.01 -0.10
CA LEU A 129 24.48 12.47 -0.94
C LEU A 129 24.21 13.96 -0.73
N TYR A 130 24.29 14.47 0.51
CA TYR A 130 24.02 15.87 0.77
C TYR A 130 25.09 16.79 0.19
N ASP A 131 26.36 16.40 0.21
CA ASP A 131 27.45 17.16 -0.44
C ASP A 131 27.17 17.33 -1.94
N ASP A 132 26.72 16.27 -2.60
CA ASP A 132 26.30 16.33 -4.01
C ASP A 132 25.07 17.25 -4.20
N LEU A 133 24.07 17.15 -3.33
CA LEU A 133 22.83 17.93 -3.42
C LEU A 133 23.06 19.45 -3.24
N PHE A 134 23.97 19.86 -2.35
CA PHE A 134 24.30 21.26 -2.13
C PHE A 134 25.00 21.89 -3.33
N SER A 135 25.76 21.11 -4.08
CA SER A 135 26.47 21.59 -5.27
C SER A 135 25.58 21.74 -6.50
N LEU A 136 24.37 21.13 -6.50
CA LEU A 136 23.48 21.11 -7.65
C LEU A 136 22.99 22.51 -8.05
N ARG A 137 22.93 22.75 -9.37
CA ARG A 137 22.38 23.93 -10.02
C ARG A 137 21.23 23.54 -10.94
N GLY A 138 20.49 24.51 -11.45
CA GLY A 138 19.42 24.25 -12.42
C GLY A 138 18.12 23.71 -11.79
N TRP A 139 17.83 24.10 -10.57
CA TRP A 139 16.56 23.80 -9.91
C TRP A 139 15.38 24.40 -10.67
N LYS A 140 14.33 23.61 -10.86
CA LYS A 140 13.06 24.05 -11.45
C LYS A 140 12.02 24.15 -10.36
N THR A 141 11.40 25.33 -10.22
CA THR A 141 10.29 25.54 -9.30
C THR A 141 9.01 24.99 -9.91
N GLU A 142 8.34 24.10 -9.21
CA GLU A 142 7.08 23.46 -9.60
C GLU A 142 6.08 23.51 -8.45
N GLU A 143 4.81 23.73 -8.77
CA GLU A 143 3.72 23.62 -7.81
C GLU A 143 3.07 22.24 -7.89
N ILE A 144 3.05 21.52 -6.78
CA ILE A 144 2.44 20.18 -6.65
C ILE A 144 1.46 20.21 -5.48
N ASN A 145 0.18 19.99 -5.76
CA ASN A 145 -0.91 20.04 -4.77
C ASN A 145 -0.96 21.34 -3.94
N GLY A 146 -0.73 22.49 -4.58
CA GLY A 146 -0.75 23.81 -3.92
C GLY A 146 0.51 24.14 -3.11
N ILE A 147 1.54 23.30 -3.17
CA ILE A 147 2.81 23.50 -2.47
C ILE A 147 3.92 23.69 -3.51
N GLN A 148 4.73 24.74 -3.31
CA GLN A 148 5.90 24.97 -4.16
C GLN A 148 7.08 24.10 -3.73
N PHE A 149 7.69 23.44 -4.71
CA PHE A 149 8.90 22.65 -4.58
C PHE A 149 9.92 23.06 -5.62
N GLU A 150 11.17 22.85 -5.31
CA GLU A 150 12.23 22.90 -6.29
C GLU A 150 12.65 21.47 -6.65
N LEU A 151 12.62 21.16 -7.94
CA LEU A 151 12.89 19.84 -8.48
C LEU A 151 14.18 19.81 -9.29
N ASN A 152 14.89 18.71 -9.20
CA ASN A 152 16.08 18.41 -10.01
C ASN A 152 16.19 16.89 -10.24
N SER A 153 17.02 16.48 -11.17
CA SER A 153 17.39 15.06 -11.31
C SER A 153 18.81 14.91 -11.84
N ILE A 154 19.50 13.89 -11.34
CA ILE A 154 20.85 13.53 -11.72
C ILE A 154 20.94 12.01 -11.98
N LEU A 155 21.95 11.62 -12.72
CA LEU A 155 22.35 10.22 -12.81
C LEU A 155 23.35 9.93 -11.70
N VAL A 156 23.12 8.83 -10.99
CA VAL A 156 24.00 8.37 -9.92
C VAL A 156 24.46 6.95 -10.21
N GLU A 157 25.74 6.71 -10.10
CA GLU A 157 26.28 5.37 -10.11
C GLU A 157 26.03 4.71 -8.76
N LYS A 158 25.46 3.53 -8.79
CA LYS A 158 25.20 2.67 -7.62
C LYS A 158 25.74 1.27 -7.95
N TRP A 159 25.76 0.45 -6.98
CA TRP A 159 25.98 -1.00 -7.02
C TRP A 159 26.55 -1.57 -8.34
N GLU A 160 27.86 -1.84 -8.36
CA GLU A 160 28.57 -2.47 -9.49
C GLU A 160 28.58 -1.64 -10.79
N GLY A 161 28.63 -0.31 -10.65
CA GLY A 161 28.70 0.59 -11.82
C GLY A 161 27.36 0.82 -12.52
N LYS A 162 26.24 0.33 -11.97
CA LYS A 162 24.93 0.55 -12.55
C LYS A 162 24.46 1.97 -12.30
N CYS A 163 24.07 2.66 -13.36
CA CYS A 163 23.55 4.02 -13.26
C CYS A 163 22.04 4.02 -13.06
N TYR A 164 21.58 4.84 -12.14
CA TYR A 164 20.17 5.11 -11.88
C TYR A 164 19.89 6.60 -11.93
N ARG A 165 18.65 6.96 -12.14
CA ARG A 165 18.20 8.34 -12.00
C ARG A 165 17.82 8.61 -10.55
N LEU A 166 18.37 9.69 -9.98
CA LEU A 166 17.98 10.22 -8.69
C LEU A 166 17.17 11.49 -8.93
N VAL A 167 15.88 11.44 -8.63
CA VAL A 167 14.96 12.56 -8.69
C VAL A 167 14.92 13.22 -7.33
N ILE A 168 15.14 14.54 -7.28
CA ILE A 168 15.28 15.28 -6.04
C ILE A 168 14.18 16.32 -5.96
N GLN A 169 13.46 16.29 -4.86
CA GLN A 169 12.49 17.31 -4.45
C GLN A 169 13.03 18.00 -3.20
N ARG A 170 13.10 19.33 -3.21
CA ARG A 170 13.42 20.09 -2.01
C ARG A 170 12.40 21.19 -1.75
N GLN A 171 12.25 21.55 -0.50
CA GLN A 171 11.38 22.61 -0.04
C GLN A 171 12.10 23.41 1.04
N LYS A 172 12.00 24.75 0.98
CA LYS A 172 12.55 25.60 2.03
C LYS A 172 11.79 25.37 3.34
N ARG A 173 12.52 25.27 4.44
CA ARG A 173 11.93 25.12 5.78
C ARG A 173 11.18 26.40 6.15
N MET A 174 9.99 26.24 6.68
CA MET A 174 9.13 27.36 7.08
C MET A 174 9.38 27.80 8.54
N ASP A 175 9.97 26.94 9.34
CA ASP A 175 10.29 27.16 10.77
C ASP A 175 11.52 28.06 10.99
N GLY A 176 12.31 28.32 9.94
CA GLY A 176 13.56 29.07 10.04
C GLY A 176 14.68 28.31 10.74
N GLU A 177 14.46 27.05 11.12
CA GLU A 177 15.50 26.21 11.72
C GLU A 177 16.45 25.68 10.65
N LEU A 178 17.74 25.69 10.98
CA LEU A 178 18.79 25.09 10.16
C LEU A 178 19.00 23.65 10.64
N ASP A 179 18.81 22.71 9.74
CA ASP A 179 19.22 21.33 10.00
C ASP A 179 20.72 21.18 9.76
N LEU A 180 21.39 20.42 10.61
CA LEU A 180 22.84 20.20 10.54
C LEU A 180 23.30 19.57 9.21
N TRP A 181 22.41 18.79 8.56
CA TRP A 181 22.71 18.04 7.35
C TRP A 181 22.04 18.61 6.09
N GLU A 182 20.81 19.14 6.23
CA GLU A 182 19.98 19.62 5.12
C GLU A 182 20.01 21.15 4.96
N GLY A 183 20.54 21.90 5.94
CA GLY A 183 20.57 23.37 5.92
C GLY A 183 19.18 23.99 5.95
N GLU A 184 18.92 24.94 5.06
CA GLU A 184 17.62 25.65 4.94
C GLU A 184 16.52 24.84 4.22
N TYR A 185 16.85 23.68 3.64
CA TYR A 185 15.94 22.90 2.82
C TYR A 185 15.70 21.52 3.41
N THR A 186 14.51 20.99 3.19
CA THR A 186 14.21 19.57 3.38
C THR A 186 14.28 18.88 2.02
N TYR A 187 15.06 17.79 1.94
CA TYR A 187 15.25 17.03 0.71
C TYR A 187 14.50 15.69 0.75
N ARG A 188 13.93 15.33 -0.40
CA ARG A 188 13.36 13.99 -0.65
C ARG A 188 13.90 13.51 -1.99
N CYS A 189 14.58 12.36 -1.95
CA CYS A 189 15.21 11.77 -3.12
C CYS A 189 14.53 10.47 -3.49
N ILE A 190 14.26 10.26 -4.78
CA ILE A 190 13.63 9.05 -5.33
C ILE A 190 14.62 8.43 -6.29
N LEU A 191 15.05 7.20 -6.01
CA LEU A 191 15.86 6.38 -6.90
C LEU A 191 14.92 5.64 -7.86
N THR A 192 15.24 5.67 -9.15
CA THR A 192 14.41 5.05 -10.19
C THR A 192 15.23 4.64 -11.41
N ASN A 193 14.71 3.68 -12.17
CA ASN A 193 15.14 3.32 -13.51
C ASN A 193 14.27 3.94 -14.62
N ASP A 194 13.44 4.93 -14.29
CA ASP A 194 12.65 5.69 -15.25
C ASP A 194 13.43 6.92 -15.71
N TYR A 195 13.95 6.88 -16.92
CA TYR A 195 14.75 7.95 -17.51
C TYR A 195 13.92 8.89 -18.39
N ASP A 196 12.72 8.48 -18.78
CA ASP A 196 11.90 9.14 -19.80
C ASP A 196 10.87 10.11 -19.20
N SER A 197 10.26 9.73 -18.06
CA SER A 197 9.24 10.56 -17.42
C SER A 197 9.79 11.88 -16.89
N SER A 198 8.97 12.93 -16.89
CA SER A 198 9.38 14.21 -16.31
C SER A 198 9.67 14.09 -14.80
N THR A 199 10.55 14.92 -14.27
CA THR A 199 10.85 14.99 -12.82
C THR A 199 9.58 15.22 -12.01
N ARG A 200 8.69 16.09 -12.51
CA ARG A 200 7.39 16.39 -11.90
C ARG A 200 6.51 15.12 -11.84
N ASP A 201 6.33 14.42 -12.94
CA ASP A 201 5.48 13.23 -13.00
C ASP A 201 5.96 12.15 -12.02
N ILE A 202 7.27 11.96 -11.92
CA ILE A 202 7.87 11.01 -10.97
C ILE A 202 7.56 11.42 -9.53
N VAL A 203 7.71 12.71 -9.18
CA VAL A 203 7.42 13.20 -7.84
C VAL A 203 5.93 13.10 -7.51
N GLU A 204 5.06 13.52 -8.43
CA GLU A 204 3.60 13.40 -8.26
C GLU A 204 3.17 11.94 -8.10
N PHE A 205 3.72 11.05 -8.94
CA PHE A 205 3.43 9.62 -8.85
C PHE A 205 3.89 9.05 -7.51
N TYR A 206 5.13 9.35 -7.09
CA TYR A 206 5.65 8.85 -5.82
C TYR A 206 4.86 9.38 -4.62
N ASN A 207 4.50 10.66 -4.61
CA ASN A 207 3.77 11.27 -3.50
C ASN A 207 2.37 10.67 -3.29
N LYS A 208 1.73 10.14 -4.33
CA LYS A 208 0.46 9.40 -4.22
C LYS A 208 0.56 8.14 -3.36
N ARG A 209 1.78 7.64 -3.09
CA ARG A 209 2.02 6.53 -2.15
C ARG A 209 1.49 6.84 -0.74
N GLY A 210 1.59 8.10 -0.29
CA GLY A 210 1.05 8.53 1.01
C GLY A 210 -0.44 8.23 1.20
N GLY A 211 -1.22 8.11 0.13
CA GLY A 211 -2.63 7.70 0.20
C GLY A 211 -2.84 6.28 0.74
N LYS A 212 -1.78 5.45 0.79
CA LYS A 212 -1.84 4.07 1.32
C LYS A 212 -1.86 4.01 2.85
N GLU A 213 -1.46 5.09 3.55
CA GLU A 213 -1.64 5.21 4.99
C GLU A 213 -3.11 5.02 5.40
N ARG A 214 -4.04 5.38 4.50
CA ARG A 214 -5.46 5.15 4.70
C ARG A 214 -5.82 3.65 4.75
N ILE A 215 -5.16 2.80 3.95
CA ILE A 215 -5.38 1.35 3.98
C ILE A 215 -4.97 0.80 5.35
N PHE A 216 -3.82 1.22 5.88
CA PHE A 216 -3.41 0.83 7.23
C PHE A 216 -4.37 1.33 8.30
N ASP A 217 -4.86 2.57 8.18
CA ASP A 217 -5.87 3.10 9.09
C ASP A 217 -7.19 2.30 9.03
N ASP A 218 -7.64 1.93 7.83
CA ASP A 218 -8.81 1.07 7.65
C ASP A 218 -8.58 -0.33 8.27
N MET A 219 -7.41 -0.94 8.06
CA MET A 219 -7.07 -2.24 8.63
C MET A 219 -6.99 -2.19 10.15
N ASN A 220 -6.36 -1.16 10.70
CA ASN A 220 -6.25 -0.99 12.15
C ASN A 220 -7.61 -0.76 12.82
N ASN A 221 -8.40 0.16 12.30
CA ASN A 221 -9.63 0.64 12.94
C ASN A 221 -10.91 -0.07 12.48
N GLY A 222 -10.89 -0.65 11.28
CA GLY A 222 -12.02 -1.36 10.67
C GLY A 222 -11.92 -2.87 10.79
N PHE A 223 -10.74 -3.43 10.56
CA PHE A 223 -10.52 -4.87 10.45
C PHE A 223 -9.70 -5.47 11.60
N GLY A 224 -9.41 -4.68 12.63
CA GLY A 224 -8.89 -5.16 13.91
C GLY A 224 -7.40 -5.42 13.99
N TRP A 225 -6.59 -4.90 13.06
CA TRP A 225 -5.13 -5.08 13.11
C TRP A 225 -4.47 -4.46 14.34
N ASN A 226 -5.08 -3.43 14.92
CA ASN A 226 -4.64 -2.84 16.19
C ASN A 226 -5.05 -3.65 17.45
N ARG A 227 -5.78 -4.78 17.27
CA ARG A 227 -6.28 -5.63 18.37
C ARG A 227 -6.21 -7.10 17.98
N LEU A 228 -4.99 -7.59 17.83
CA LEU A 228 -4.74 -8.97 17.41
C LEU A 228 -5.40 -9.98 18.35
N PRO A 229 -6.17 -10.96 17.84
CA PRO A 229 -7.01 -11.83 18.67
C PRO A 229 -6.29 -13.01 19.29
N LYS A 230 -5.11 -13.39 18.77
CA LYS A 230 -4.40 -14.61 19.10
C LYS A 230 -3.14 -14.37 19.93
N SER A 231 -2.58 -15.42 20.51
CA SER A 231 -1.43 -15.36 21.41
C SER A 231 -0.08 -15.32 20.70
N PHE A 232 0.01 -15.88 19.50
CA PHE A 232 1.27 -16.02 18.76
C PHE A 232 1.20 -15.38 17.36
N MET A 233 2.36 -15.01 16.83
CA MET A 233 2.51 -14.36 15.54
C MET A 233 1.95 -15.20 14.38
N SER A 234 2.19 -16.49 14.37
CA SER A 234 1.72 -17.39 13.31
C SER A 234 0.20 -17.37 13.14
N GLU A 235 -0.53 -17.44 14.25
CA GLU A 235 -2.00 -17.40 14.26
C GLU A 235 -2.50 -15.98 13.89
N ASN A 236 -1.83 -14.94 14.38
CA ASN A 236 -2.15 -13.55 14.04
C ASN A 236 -1.85 -13.26 12.56
N THR A 237 -0.83 -13.88 11.97
CA THR A 237 -0.57 -13.78 10.53
C THR A 237 -1.73 -14.31 9.70
N VAL A 238 -2.32 -15.43 10.10
CA VAL A 238 -3.55 -15.94 9.48
C VAL A 238 -4.70 -14.95 9.62
N PHE A 239 -4.88 -14.35 10.80
CA PHE A 239 -5.89 -13.30 11.03
C PHE A 239 -5.67 -12.08 10.12
N LEU A 240 -4.42 -11.59 9.98
CA LEU A 240 -4.10 -10.47 9.10
C LEU A 240 -4.48 -10.80 7.64
N LEU A 241 -4.15 -11.98 7.16
CA LEU A 241 -4.45 -12.41 5.78
C LEU A 241 -5.95 -12.59 5.53
N LEU A 242 -6.69 -13.17 6.49
CA LEU A 242 -8.15 -13.32 6.35
C LEU A 242 -8.86 -11.97 6.39
N THR A 243 -8.43 -11.06 7.24
CA THR A 243 -9.01 -9.72 7.30
C THR A 243 -8.63 -8.86 6.08
N ALA A 244 -7.46 -9.08 5.48
CA ALA A 244 -7.10 -8.49 4.18
C ALA A 244 -8.04 -8.99 3.06
N LEU A 245 -8.37 -10.29 3.05
CA LEU A 245 -9.34 -10.85 2.11
C LEU A 245 -10.74 -10.22 2.30
N ILE A 246 -11.20 -10.09 3.55
CA ILE A 246 -12.48 -9.45 3.87
C ILE A 246 -12.47 -7.97 3.47
N HIS A 247 -11.36 -7.26 3.67
CA HIS A 247 -11.19 -5.89 3.20
C HIS A 247 -11.36 -5.79 1.68
N ASN A 248 -10.74 -6.67 0.92
CA ASN A 248 -10.87 -6.69 -0.53
C ASN A 248 -12.31 -6.95 -0.97
N PHE A 249 -13.00 -7.92 -0.39
CA PHE A 249 -14.43 -8.13 -0.64
C PHE A 249 -15.27 -6.90 -0.31
N TYR A 250 -15.00 -6.26 0.82
CA TYR A 250 -15.67 -5.01 1.17
C TYR A 250 -15.46 -3.92 0.12
N LYS A 251 -14.24 -3.75 -0.37
CA LYS A 251 -13.92 -2.75 -1.42
C LYS A 251 -14.66 -3.07 -2.72
N THR A 252 -14.68 -4.33 -3.14
CA THR A 252 -15.44 -4.76 -4.32
C THR A 252 -16.95 -4.55 -4.14
N ILE A 253 -17.51 -4.80 -2.96
CA ILE A 253 -18.93 -4.60 -2.69
C ILE A 253 -19.28 -3.11 -2.72
N ILE A 254 -18.52 -2.25 -2.02
CA ILE A 254 -18.84 -0.84 -1.92
C ILE A 254 -18.68 -0.08 -3.24
N SER A 255 -17.77 -0.52 -4.12
CA SER A 255 -17.60 0.06 -5.45
C SER A 255 -18.83 -0.17 -6.35
N LYS A 256 -19.49 -1.32 -6.18
CA LYS A 256 -20.68 -1.72 -6.95
C LYS A 256 -21.99 -1.23 -6.31
N LEU A 257 -21.98 -0.86 -5.03
CA LEU A 257 -23.15 -0.40 -4.29
C LEU A 257 -23.62 0.98 -4.78
N ASP A 258 -24.94 1.22 -4.84
CA ASP A 258 -25.46 2.59 -4.91
C ASP A 258 -25.30 3.29 -3.54
N THR A 259 -24.08 3.72 -3.28
CA THR A 259 -23.69 4.27 -1.98
C THR A 259 -24.56 5.45 -1.54
N LYS A 260 -25.02 6.29 -2.51
CA LYS A 260 -25.84 7.47 -2.19
C LYS A 260 -27.19 7.08 -1.61
N ALA A 261 -27.80 6.01 -2.10
CA ALA A 261 -29.07 5.50 -1.61
C ALA A 261 -29.03 5.02 -0.14
N PHE A 262 -27.84 4.78 0.39
CA PHE A 262 -27.60 4.32 1.76
C PHE A 262 -26.84 5.36 2.62
N GLY A 263 -26.70 6.61 2.16
CA GLY A 263 -25.97 7.65 2.87
C GLY A 263 -24.46 7.37 3.00
N LEU A 264 -23.91 6.58 2.08
CA LEU A 264 -22.52 6.17 2.06
C LEU A 264 -21.76 6.88 0.93
N LYS A 265 -20.43 6.74 0.97
CA LYS A 265 -19.47 7.08 -0.08
C LYS A 265 -18.65 5.84 -0.41
N GLU A 266 -18.10 5.73 -1.62
CA GLU A 266 -17.15 4.65 -1.96
C GLU A 266 -15.93 4.64 -1.03
N THR A 267 -15.63 5.80 -0.44
CA THR A 267 -14.59 5.97 0.55
C THR A 267 -15.06 5.74 1.99
N SER A 268 -16.28 5.32 2.25
CA SER A 268 -16.76 5.04 3.62
C SER A 268 -15.96 3.90 4.25
N ARG A 269 -15.84 3.92 5.59
CA ARG A 269 -15.21 2.86 6.34
C ARG A 269 -16.17 1.69 6.56
N ILE A 270 -15.62 0.50 6.75
CA ILE A 270 -16.41 -0.73 6.96
C ILE A 270 -17.47 -0.56 8.06
N LYS A 271 -17.17 0.14 9.16
CA LYS A 271 -18.13 0.36 10.25
C LYS A 271 -19.36 1.15 9.79
N ALA A 272 -19.16 2.20 8.98
CA ALA A 272 -20.27 2.96 8.41
C ALA A 272 -21.09 2.12 7.44
N PHE A 273 -20.45 1.32 6.60
CA PHE A 273 -21.10 0.37 5.71
C PHE A 273 -21.94 -0.65 6.48
N VAL A 274 -21.37 -1.29 7.49
CA VAL A 274 -22.12 -2.24 8.33
C VAL A 274 -23.31 -1.57 8.96
N PHE A 275 -23.16 -0.38 9.53
CA PHE A 275 -24.25 0.35 10.18
C PHE A 275 -25.36 0.72 9.18
N SER A 276 -25.01 1.30 8.03
CA SER A 276 -26.00 1.86 7.10
C SER A 276 -26.59 0.84 6.12
N PHE A 277 -25.86 -0.25 5.81
CA PHE A 277 -26.30 -1.21 4.80
C PHE A 277 -26.55 -2.62 5.35
N ILE A 278 -25.73 -3.12 6.28
CA ILE A 278 -25.85 -4.48 6.80
C ILE A 278 -26.80 -4.56 8.01
N SER A 279 -26.75 -3.57 8.93
CA SER A 279 -27.50 -3.59 10.17
C SER A 279 -28.98 -3.22 9.94
N VAL A 280 -29.69 -4.05 9.20
CA VAL A 280 -31.11 -3.92 8.90
C VAL A 280 -31.85 -5.17 9.34
N PRO A 281 -33.04 -5.08 9.96
CA PRO A 281 -33.81 -6.25 10.32
C PRO A 281 -34.15 -7.12 9.11
N ALA A 282 -33.83 -8.41 9.18
CA ALA A 282 -34.08 -9.31 8.09
C ALA A 282 -34.40 -10.73 8.60
N LYS A 283 -35.15 -11.50 7.82
CA LYS A 283 -35.49 -12.90 8.12
C LYS A 283 -35.41 -13.77 6.88
N TRP A 284 -34.69 -14.88 7.00
CA TRP A 284 -34.74 -15.93 6.00
C TRP A 284 -36.06 -16.71 6.14
N ILE A 285 -36.79 -16.88 5.04
CA ILE A 285 -37.96 -17.71 4.94
C ILE A 285 -37.77 -18.71 3.79
N MET A 286 -38.38 -19.89 3.91
CA MET A 286 -38.42 -20.86 2.84
C MET A 286 -39.82 -20.83 2.21
N THR A 287 -39.90 -20.47 0.92
CA THR A 287 -41.13 -20.40 0.14
C THR A 287 -40.92 -21.13 -1.17
N ALA A 288 -41.83 -22.06 -1.52
CA ALA A 288 -41.74 -22.80 -2.81
C ALA A 288 -40.38 -23.48 -3.04
N ARG A 289 -39.74 -24.04 -2.01
CA ARG A 289 -38.40 -24.66 -2.02
C ARG A 289 -37.23 -23.69 -2.29
N GLN A 290 -37.47 -22.41 -2.15
CA GLN A 290 -36.43 -21.35 -2.29
C GLN A 290 -36.27 -20.63 -0.95
N TYR A 291 -35.03 -20.28 -0.63
CA TYR A 291 -34.74 -19.38 0.49
C TYR A 291 -34.87 -17.95 0.01
N VAL A 292 -35.72 -17.18 0.70
CA VAL A 292 -35.96 -15.75 0.43
C VAL A 292 -35.56 -14.95 1.67
N LEU A 293 -34.71 -13.94 1.48
CA LEU A 293 -34.38 -12.98 2.53
C LEU A 293 -35.38 -11.83 2.53
N ASN A 294 -36.26 -11.78 3.51
CA ASN A 294 -37.11 -10.62 3.74
C ASN A 294 -36.35 -9.58 4.53
N ILE A 295 -36.20 -8.37 3.96
CA ILE A 295 -35.58 -7.22 4.60
C ILE A 295 -36.70 -6.26 5.03
N TYR A 296 -36.76 -5.96 6.33
CA TYR A 296 -37.77 -5.07 6.90
C TYR A 296 -37.23 -3.64 6.96
N THR A 297 -37.50 -2.87 5.90
CA THR A 297 -37.01 -1.50 5.74
C THR A 297 -37.96 -0.67 4.88
N GLU A 298 -38.01 0.63 5.12
CA GLU A 298 -38.69 1.59 4.27
C GLU A 298 -37.82 2.03 3.06
N ASN A 299 -36.51 1.74 3.12
CA ASN A 299 -35.60 2.11 2.04
C ASN A 299 -35.76 1.16 0.84
N ARG A 300 -36.46 1.65 -0.18
CA ARG A 300 -36.75 0.91 -1.43
C ARG A 300 -35.48 0.54 -2.23
N ALA A 301 -34.34 1.17 -1.98
CA ALA A 301 -33.09 0.86 -2.64
C ALA A 301 -32.60 -0.57 -2.40
N TYR A 302 -33.04 -1.22 -1.32
CA TYR A 302 -32.72 -2.63 -1.07
C TYR A 302 -33.27 -3.59 -2.12
N ALA A 303 -34.27 -3.18 -2.93
CA ALA A 303 -34.74 -3.99 -4.06
C ALA A 303 -33.69 -4.10 -5.19
N ARG A 304 -32.86 -3.09 -5.36
CA ARG A 304 -31.74 -3.05 -6.33
C ARG A 304 -30.57 -2.25 -5.75
N PRO A 305 -29.83 -2.81 -4.78
CA PRO A 305 -28.84 -2.05 -4.04
C PRO A 305 -27.56 -1.80 -4.84
N PHE A 306 -27.31 -2.57 -5.90
CA PHE A 306 -26.08 -2.49 -6.67
C PHE A 306 -26.31 -1.84 -8.04
N LYS A 307 -25.37 -0.98 -8.45
CA LYS A 307 -25.35 -0.32 -9.77
C LYS A 307 -25.06 -1.32 -10.89
N THR A 308 -24.23 -2.32 -10.58
CA THR A 308 -23.79 -3.38 -11.49
C THR A 308 -23.89 -4.73 -10.84
N GLY A 309 -24.09 -5.79 -11.61
CA GLY A 309 -24.08 -7.16 -11.10
C GLY A 309 -22.68 -7.56 -10.59
N PHE A 310 -22.63 -8.59 -9.76
CA PHE A 310 -21.42 -9.35 -9.49
C PHE A 310 -21.33 -10.38 -10.62
N GLY A 311 -20.56 -10.09 -11.64
CA GLY A 311 -20.46 -10.79 -12.91
C GLY A 311 -20.47 -12.31 -12.86
#